data_989ccace86100ba2033de9e6617e3c31
#
_entry.id   989ccace86100ba2033de9e6617e3c31
#
_cell.length_a   1.000
_cell.length_b   1.000
_cell.length_c   1.000
_cell.angle_alpha   90.00
_cell.angle_beta   90.00
_cell.angle_gamma   90.00
#
_symmetry.space_group_name_H-M   'P 1'
#
loop_
_entity.id
_entity.type
_entity.pdbx_description
1 polymer ?
#
loop_
_entity_poly.entity_id
_entity_poly.type
_entity_poly.pdbx_seq_one_letter_code
_entity_poly.pdbx_strand_id
1 'polypeptide(L)'
;MKLSCWTILLTAAACCEATAAQSFESGPVIDMHMHGPLAENWGPPIEEWLDKAESLNIEKVALAAYADQLAEWSPKSPEKLIPSLMFPCLAQAANACNPVKDDWPDIEWVRSEIQAGRIQMFGEVITELYGIFPNDKRLEPYFALAEEFDIPFGLHMGPGPAWAAETESIYKQFPDFQIGAGNPLELEVILRRHPDLRLFVMHAGWPMVDEMLAILWHNPNVYIELGHLQSAISRAEYNHYLKRIADAGYGDRVMYGSDVGFDEYGEGISAILEVDFLTDSQKRDILYNNAARFLRLTDEQIAVHHSR
;
A
#
# COMPACT_ATOMS: atom_id res chain seq x y z
N MET A 1 47.78 69.61 -3.75
CA MET A 1 46.54 69.11 -3.12
C MET A 1 46.36 67.66 -3.62
N LYS A 2 46.65 66.68 -2.79
CA LYS A 2 46.47 65.26 -3.11
C LYS A 2 45.22 64.75 -2.37
N LEU A 3 44.18 64.39 -3.08
CA LEU A 3 43.05 63.64 -2.51
C LEU A 3 43.30 62.18 -2.61
N SER A 4 43.38 61.52 -1.43
CA SER A 4 43.41 60.07 -1.30
C SER A 4 42.02 59.50 -1.37
N CYS A 5 41.78 58.62 -2.32
CA CYS A 5 40.56 57.85 -2.42
C CYS A 5 40.68 56.58 -1.57
N TRP A 6 39.87 56.42 -0.54
CA TRP A 6 39.77 55.21 0.27
C TRP A 6 38.68 54.32 -0.30
N THR A 7 39.10 53.17 -0.82
CA THR A 7 38.18 52.14 -1.29
C THR A 7 37.88 51.23 -0.14
N ILE A 8 36.62 51.24 0.31
CA ILE A 8 36.09 50.29 1.33
C ILE A 8 35.65 49.04 0.59
N LEU A 9 36.39 47.95 0.77
CA LEU A 9 35.95 46.60 0.39
C LEU A 9 34.94 46.10 1.42
N LEU A 10 33.67 46.03 1.05
CA LEU A 10 32.65 45.25 1.77
C LEU A 10 32.74 43.81 1.31
N THR A 11 33.33 42.95 2.14
CA THR A 11 33.20 41.50 2.02
C THR A 11 31.85 41.08 2.59
N ALA A 12 30.91 40.82 1.71
CA ALA A 12 29.67 40.13 2.07
C ALA A 12 30.00 38.64 2.33
N ALA A 13 30.13 38.27 3.59
CA ALA A 13 30.11 36.87 3.99
C ALA A 13 28.70 36.37 3.83
N ALA A 14 28.38 35.66 2.74
CA ALA A 14 27.19 34.85 2.62
C ALA A 14 27.31 33.68 3.60
N CYS A 15 26.69 33.82 4.77
CA CYS A 15 26.37 32.68 5.62
C CYS A 15 25.38 31.80 4.85
N CYS A 16 25.89 30.79 4.20
CA CYS A 16 25.10 29.66 3.75
C CYS A 16 24.74 28.87 5.01
N GLU A 17 23.66 29.20 5.66
CA GLU A 17 23.03 28.32 6.63
C GLU A 17 22.52 27.11 5.82
N ALA A 18 23.37 26.10 5.71
CA ALA A 18 22.90 24.76 5.44
C ALA A 18 22.00 24.39 6.63
N THR A 19 20.70 24.51 6.46
CA THR A 19 19.75 23.82 7.30
C THR A 19 20.10 22.35 7.17
N ALA A 20 20.81 21.82 8.17
CA ALA A 20 20.92 20.40 8.37
C ALA A 20 19.48 19.92 8.50
N ALA A 21 18.95 19.34 7.43
CA ALA A 21 17.83 18.45 7.54
C ALA A 21 18.27 17.45 8.62
N GLN A 22 17.66 17.54 9.80
CA GLN A 22 17.80 16.51 10.80
C GLN A 22 17.40 15.25 10.08
N SER A 23 18.38 14.35 9.82
CA SER A 23 18.07 13.01 9.38
C SER A 23 17.19 12.43 10.48
N PHE A 24 15.89 12.42 10.22
CA PHE A 24 14.98 11.56 10.95
C PHE A 24 15.57 10.18 10.74
N GLU A 25 16.20 9.59 11.76
CA GLU A 25 16.54 8.19 11.72
C GLU A 25 15.23 7.46 11.57
N SER A 26 14.86 7.21 10.33
CA SER A 26 13.68 6.46 10.01
C SER A 26 13.93 5.06 10.53
N GLY A 27 13.38 4.75 11.71
CA GLY A 27 13.36 3.38 12.20
C GLY A 27 12.77 2.45 11.13
N PRO A 28 12.55 1.17 11.44
CA PRO A 28 12.08 0.20 10.46
C PRO A 28 10.76 0.63 9.81
N VAL A 29 10.56 0.21 8.56
CA VAL A 29 9.34 0.47 7.77
C VAL A 29 8.71 -0.87 7.40
N ILE A 30 7.38 -0.92 7.38
CA ILE A 30 6.60 -2.02 6.78
C ILE A 30 5.83 -1.45 5.59
N ASP A 31 6.05 -2.05 4.43
CA ASP A 31 5.32 -1.75 3.21
C ASP A 31 4.15 -2.73 3.05
N MET A 32 2.92 -2.24 3.16
CA MET A 32 1.72 -3.07 3.08
C MET A 32 1.19 -3.27 1.67
N HIS A 33 1.87 -2.70 0.66
CA HIS A 33 1.44 -2.78 -0.73
C HIS A 33 2.59 -2.55 -1.70
N MET A 34 3.11 -3.61 -2.26
CA MET A 34 4.11 -3.56 -3.32
C MET A 34 3.79 -4.60 -4.39
N HIS A 35 3.88 -4.20 -5.64
CA HIS A 35 3.69 -5.11 -6.76
C HIS A 35 4.98 -5.79 -7.20
N GLY A 36 4.85 -7.08 -7.48
CA GLY A 36 5.76 -7.74 -8.38
C GLY A 36 5.62 -7.23 -9.83
N PRO A 37 6.59 -7.47 -10.74
CA PRO A 37 6.41 -7.10 -12.14
C PRO A 37 5.15 -7.74 -12.71
N LEU A 38 4.19 -6.91 -13.09
CA LEU A 38 2.91 -7.35 -13.65
C LEU A 38 3.06 -7.89 -15.09
N ALA A 39 4.19 -7.62 -15.75
CA ALA A 39 4.51 -8.11 -17.10
C ALA A 39 6.03 -8.36 -17.24
N GLU A 40 6.40 -9.19 -18.23
CA GLU A 40 7.79 -9.35 -18.66
C GLU A 40 8.39 -7.98 -18.98
N ASN A 41 9.44 -7.56 -18.29
CA ASN A 41 10.09 -6.25 -18.34
C ASN A 41 9.40 -5.10 -17.59
N TRP A 42 8.50 -5.38 -16.68
CA TRP A 42 7.92 -4.38 -15.78
C TRP A 42 8.66 -4.39 -14.43
N GLY A 43 9.51 -3.42 -14.23
CA GLY A 43 10.31 -3.28 -13.02
C GLY A 43 11.65 -4.04 -13.04
N PRO A 44 12.52 -3.78 -12.06
CA PRO A 44 13.81 -4.45 -11.93
C PRO A 44 13.66 -5.90 -11.42
N PRO A 45 14.72 -6.70 -11.51
CA PRO A 45 14.77 -7.98 -10.82
C PRO A 45 14.47 -7.84 -9.34
N ILE A 46 13.85 -8.86 -8.74
CA ILE A 46 13.47 -8.84 -7.31
C ILE A 46 14.66 -8.58 -6.39
N GLU A 47 15.86 -8.97 -6.80
CA GLU A 47 17.10 -8.75 -6.05
C GLU A 47 17.44 -7.27 -5.91
N GLU A 48 17.35 -6.49 -7.00
CA GLU A 48 17.56 -5.04 -6.97
C GLU A 48 16.51 -4.34 -6.10
N TRP A 49 15.28 -4.86 -6.16
CA TRP A 49 14.21 -4.37 -5.33
C TRP A 49 14.46 -4.65 -3.84
N LEU A 50 14.94 -5.84 -3.48
CA LEU A 50 15.30 -6.18 -2.11
C LEU A 50 16.43 -5.30 -1.59
N ASP A 51 17.47 -5.04 -2.41
CA ASP A 51 18.56 -4.13 -2.08
C ASP A 51 18.03 -2.70 -1.82
N LYS A 52 17.11 -2.23 -2.64
CA LYS A 52 16.47 -0.92 -2.46
C LYS A 52 15.65 -0.86 -1.18
N ALA A 53 14.85 -1.89 -0.91
CA ALA A 53 14.06 -1.99 0.31
C ALA A 53 14.97 -1.96 1.56
N GLU A 54 16.11 -2.67 1.53
CA GLU A 54 17.09 -2.63 2.61
C GLU A 54 17.67 -1.22 2.81
N SER A 55 18.03 -0.53 1.71
CA SER A 55 18.53 0.85 1.77
C SER A 55 17.54 1.86 2.39
N LEU A 56 16.27 1.55 2.39
CA LEU A 56 15.18 2.35 2.96
C LEU A 56 14.70 1.82 4.33
N ASN A 57 15.43 0.87 4.90
CA ASN A 57 15.08 0.22 6.17
C ASN A 57 13.67 -0.43 6.17
N ILE A 58 13.26 -1.01 5.03
CA ILE A 58 12.00 -1.72 4.92
C ILE A 58 12.21 -3.17 5.38
N GLU A 59 11.58 -3.53 6.47
CA GLU A 59 11.74 -4.83 7.14
C GLU A 59 10.73 -5.88 6.69
N LYS A 60 9.54 -5.46 6.30
CA LYS A 60 8.47 -6.33 5.79
C LYS A 60 7.78 -5.70 4.60
N VAL A 61 7.34 -6.55 3.69
CA VAL A 61 6.66 -6.13 2.46
C VAL A 61 5.54 -7.08 2.12
N ALA A 62 4.33 -6.57 1.98
CA ALA A 62 3.24 -7.30 1.36
C ALA A 62 3.45 -7.32 -0.16
N LEU A 63 3.94 -8.44 -0.66
CA LEU A 63 4.21 -8.66 -2.08
C LEU A 63 2.91 -9.06 -2.79
N ALA A 64 2.24 -8.10 -3.39
CA ALA A 64 1.07 -8.32 -4.23
C ALA A 64 1.50 -8.88 -5.60
N ALA A 65 1.18 -10.12 -5.85
CA ALA A 65 1.56 -10.78 -7.10
C ALA A 65 0.64 -11.98 -7.41
N TYR A 66 0.72 -12.44 -8.67
CA TYR A 66 0.01 -13.64 -9.08
C TYR A 66 0.72 -14.92 -8.61
N ALA A 67 0.01 -16.04 -8.66
CA ALA A 67 0.45 -17.32 -8.10
C ALA A 67 1.86 -17.74 -8.53
N ASP A 68 2.16 -17.68 -9.83
CA ASP A 68 3.48 -18.10 -10.35
C ASP A 68 4.60 -17.19 -9.88
N GLN A 69 4.34 -15.88 -9.81
CA GLN A 69 5.29 -14.89 -9.30
C GLN A 69 5.53 -15.06 -7.79
N LEU A 70 4.47 -15.33 -7.02
CA LEU A 70 4.62 -15.63 -5.59
C LEU A 70 5.47 -16.88 -5.37
N ALA A 71 5.27 -17.93 -6.20
CA ALA A 71 6.06 -19.16 -6.13
C ALA A 71 7.55 -18.91 -6.45
N GLU A 72 7.85 -17.99 -7.37
CA GLU A 72 9.21 -17.64 -7.76
C GLU A 72 9.90 -16.71 -6.76
N TRP A 73 9.20 -15.69 -6.24
CA TRP A 73 9.84 -14.58 -5.52
C TRP A 73 9.81 -14.71 -4.02
N SER A 74 8.71 -15.21 -3.45
CA SER A 74 8.61 -15.30 -1.98
C SER A 74 9.74 -16.12 -1.35
N PRO A 75 10.25 -17.21 -1.96
CA PRO A 75 11.37 -17.95 -1.40
C PRO A 75 12.71 -17.21 -1.37
N LYS A 76 12.86 -16.09 -2.12
CA LYS A 76 14.12 -15.32 -2.17
C LYS A 76 14.38 -14.52 -0.90
N SER A 77 13.32 -14.09 -0.19
CA SER A 77 13.45 -13.42 1.12
C SER A 77 12.20 -13.71 1.98
N PRO A 78 12.04 -14.92 2.49
CA PRO A 78 10.83 -15.35 3.21
C PRO A 78 10.62 -14.62 4.54
N GLU A 79 11.70 -14.08 5.11
CA GLU A 79 11.63 -13.26 6.32
C GLU A 79 11.14 -11.83 6.03
N LYS A 80 11.34 -11.30 4.82
CA LYS A 80 10.95 -9.95 4.42
C LYS A 80 9.63 -9.94 3.64
N LEU A 81 9.44 -10.86 2.72
CA LEU A 81 8.28 -10.89 1.82
C LEU A 81 7.08 -11.62 2.46
N ILE A 82 5.92 -10.97 2.46
CA ILE A 82 4.65 -11.55 2.83
C ILE A 82 3.91 -11.87 1.52
N PRO A 83 3.76 -13.17 1.16
CA PRO A 83 3.10 -13.54 -0.10
C PRO A 83 1.62 -13.12 -0.08
N SER A 84 1.26 -12.15 -0.92
CA SER A 84 -0.08 -11.60 -1.04
C SER A 84 -0.67 -11.92 -2.40
N LEU A 85 -1.68 -12.80 -2.45
CA LEU A 85 -2.25 -13.27 -3.71
C LEU A 85 -3.14 -12.22 -4.33
N MET A 86 -2.80 -11.78 -5.56
CA MET A 86 -3.62 -10.92 -6.40
C MET A 86 -4.68 -11.71 -7.17
N PHE A 87 -5.90 -11.16 -7.26
CA PHE A 87 -6.96 -11.61 -8.15
C PHE A 87 -8.07 -10.52 -8.28
N PRO A 88 -9.00 -10.58 -9.23
CA PRO A 88 -8.99 -11.50 -10.37
C PRO A 88 -7.79 -11.26 -11.29
N CYS A 89 -7.58 -12.20 -12.21
CA CYS A 89 -6.47 -12.14 -13.15
C CYS A 89 -6.68 -11.02 -14.16
N LEU A 90 -5.76 -10.08 -14.25
CA LEU A 90 -5.78 -9.06 -15.30
C LEU A 90 -5.45 -9.71 -16.65
N ALA A 91 -6.18 -9.33 -17.71
CA ALA A 91 -6.02 -9.92 -19.04
C ALA A 91 -4.59 -9.86 -19.59
N GLN A 92 -3.81 -8.83 -19.19
CA GLN A 92 -2.40 -8.71 -19.57
C GLN A 92 -1.48 -9.68 -18.83
N ALA A 93 -1.91 -10.19 -17.70
CA ALA A 93 -1.14 -11.08 -16.85
C ALA A 93 -1.61 -12.54 -16.91
N ALA A 94 -2.40 -12.90 -17.91
CA ALA A 94 -3.02 -14.23 -18.05
C ALA A 94 -2.02 -15.40 -17.95
N ASN A 95 -0.76 -15.19 -18.32
CA ASN A 95 0.29 -16.21 -18.21
C ASN A 95 0.80 -16.39 -16.76
N ALA A 96 0.63 -15.39 -15.91
CA ALA A 96 1.09 -15.41 -14.52
C ALA A 96 0.00 -15.86 -13.52
N CYS A 97 -1.21 -16.07 -13.99
CA CYS A 97 -2.36 -16.41 -13.17
C CYS A 97 -2.62 -17.92 -13.03
N ASN A 98 -1.61 -18.74 -13.15
CA ASN A 98 -1.74 -20.20 -13.02
C ASN A 98 -1.75 -20.61 -11.51
N PRO A 99 -2.65 -21.47 -11.07
CA PRO A 99 -3.64 -22.29 -11.79
C PRO A 99 -5.05 -21.68 -11.78
N VAL A 100 -5.24 -20.55 -12.38
CA VAL A 100 -6.52 -19.85 -12.40
C VAL A 100 -7.45 -20.46 -13.44
N LYS A 101 -8.70 -20.69 -13.03
CA LYS A 101 -9.82 -20.96 -13.92
C LYS A 101 -10.72 -19.74 -13.93
N ASP A 102 -11.10 -19.29 -15.10
CA ASP A 102 -12.10 -18.22 -15.26
C ASP A 102 -11.72 -16.93 -14.45
N ASP A 103 -10.46 -16.50 -14.52
CA ASP A 103 -9.91 -15.30 -13.84
C ASP A 103 -9.90 -15.36 -12.30
N TRP A 104 -10.40 -16.43 -11.70
CA TRP A 104 -10.48 -16.59 -10.25
C TRP A 104 -9.67 -17.81 -9.77
N PRO A 105 -8.88 -17.67 -8.67
CA PRO A 105 -8.15 -18.79 -8.11
C PRO A 105 -9.10 -19.89 -7.58
N ASP A 106 -8.76 -21.15 -7.82
CA ASP A 106 -9.52 -22.28 -7.26
C ASP A 106 -9.45 -22.27 -5.73
N ILE A 107 -10.60 -22.34 -5.06
CA ILE A 107 -10.71 -22.20 -3.59
C ILE A 107 -9.97 -23.30 -2.84
N GLU A 108 -10.02 -24.53 -3.30
CA GLU A 108 -9.33 -25.64 -2.62
C GLU A 108 -7.82 -25.54 -2.81
N TRP A 109 -7.38 -25.07 -3.98
CA TRP A 109 -5.98 -24.75 -4.20
C TRP A 109 -5.53 -23.60 -3.26
N VAL A 110 -6.27 -22.49 -3.19
CA VAL A 110 -5.97 -21.36 -2.31
C VAL A 110 -5.88 -21.82 -0.85
N ARG A 111 -6.83 -22.63 -0.38
CA ARG A 111 -6.81 -23.20 0.96
C ARG A 111 -5.51 -23.98 1.23
N SER A 112 -5.11 -24.82 0.27
CA SER A 112 -3.88 -25.62 0.40
C SER A 112 -2.62 -24.74 0.43
N GLU A 113 -2.60 -23.63 -0.32
CA GLU A 113 -1.48 -22.69 -0.33
C GLU A 113 -1.38 -21.88 0.97
N ILE A 114 -2.52 -21.47 1.54
CA ILE A 114 -2.57 -20.85 2.87
C ILE A 114 -2.06 -21.81 3.94
N GLN A 115 -2.54 -23.04 3.97
CA GLN A 115 -2.11 -24.07 4.91
C GLN A 115 -0.61 -24.38 4.81
N ALA A 116 -0.04 -24.26 3.63
CA ALA A 116 1.38 -24.44 3.38
C ALA A 116 2.23 -23.17 3.65
N GLY A 117 1.61 -22.04 4.00
CA GLY A 117 2.28 -20.75 4.24
C GLY A 117 2.78 -20.06 2.97
N ARG A 118 2.35 -20.52 1.78
CA ARG A 118 2.73 -19.90 0.49
C ARG A 118 1.82 -18.75 0.08
N ILE A 119 0.64 -18.64 0.68
CA ILE A 119 -0.21 -17.45 0.69
C ILE A 119 -0.40 -17.06 2.15
N GLN A 120 -0.09 -15.82 2.51
CA GLN A 120 -0.20 -15.28 3.86
C GLN A 120 -1.11 -14.05 3.91
N MET A 121 -1.56 -13.57 2.75
CA MET A 121 -2.42 -12.40 2.59
C MET A 121 -3.15 -12.51 1.25
N PHE A 122 -4.32 -11.90 1.15
CA PHE A 122 -4.91 -11.53 -0.13
C PHE A 122 -4.67 -10.05 -0.41
N GLY A 123 -4.31 -9.71 -1.62
CA GLY A 123 -4.06 -8.34 -2.07
C GLY A 123 -2.97 -8.27 -3.15
N GLU A 124 -3.09 -7.41 -4.05
CA GLU A 124 -4.20 -6.47 -4.26
C GLU A 124 -5.38 -7.18 -4.94
N VAL A 125 -6.55 -7.14 -4.30
CA VAL A 125 -7.78 -7.67 -4.91
C VAL A 125 -8.48 -6.53 -5.64
N ILE A 126 -8.42 -6.55 -6.99
CA ILE A 126 -8.87 -5.45 -7.86
C ILE A 126 -10.16 -5.85 -8.55
N THR A 127 -11.30 -5.53 -7.96
CA THR A 127 -12.59 -5.97 -8.47
C THR A 127 -13.39 -4.90 -9.22
N GLU A 128 -13.17 -3.63 -8.90
CA GLU A 128 -13.90 -2.52 -9.53
C GLU A 128 -13.59 -2.37 -11.03
N LEU A 129 -12.39 -2.76 -11.49
CA LEU A 129 -12.05 -2.80 -12.91
C LEU A 129 -13.00 -3.70 -13.71
N TYR A 130 -13.53 -4.74 -13.07
CA TYR A 130 -14.48 -5.68 -13.67
C TYR A 130 -15.95 -5.35 -13.33
N GLY A 131 -16.22 -4.19 -12.75
CA GLY A 131 -17.57 -3.82 -12.28
C GLY A 131 -18.10 -4.75 -11.18
N ILE A 132 -17.22 -5.41 -10.43
CA ILE A 132 -17.56 -6.37 -9.41
C ILE A 132 -17.56 -5.67 -8.05
N PHE A 133 -18.71 -5.63 -7.43
CA PHE A 133 -18.88 -5.05 -6.10
C PHE A 133 -18.35 -5.99 -5.00
N PRO A 134 -17.91 -5.46 -3.85
CA PRO A 134 -17.40 -6.26 -2.73
C PRO A 134 -18.37 -7.35 -2.24
N ASN A 135 -19.68 -7.14 -2.37
CA ASN A 135 -20.71 -8.10 -1.99
C ASN A 135 -21.02 -9.19 -3.03
N ASP A 136 -20.25 -9.26 -4.12
CA ASP A 136 -20.41 -10.30 -5.15
C ASP A 136 -20.12 -11.69 -4.55
N LYS A 137 -20.95 -12.66 -4.92
CA LYS A 137 -20.85 -14.03 -4.41
C LYS A 137 -19.54 -14.73 -4.75
N ARG A 138 -18.81 -14.27 -5.78
CA ARG A 138 -17.52 -14.82 -6.15
C ARG A 138 -16.43 -14.50 -5.12
N LEU A 139 -16.56 -13.38 -4.39
CA LEU A 139 -15.63 -12.95 -3.35
C LEU A 139 -15.87 -13.66 -2.01
N GLU A 140 -17.10 -14.06 -1.73
CA GLU A 140 -17.48 -14.64 -0.43
C GLU A 140 -16.57 -15.79 0.05
N PRO A 141 -16.18 -16.77 -0.80
CA PRO A 141 -15.29 -17.84 -0.37
C PRO A 141 -13.89 -17.35 0.07
N TYR A 142 -13.38 -16.27 -0.54
CA TYR A 142 -12.08 -15.71 -0.19
C TYR A 142 -12.13 -14.92 1.11
N PHE A 143 -13.21 -14.17 1.36
CA PHE A 143 -13.43 -13.54 2.65
C PHE A 143 -13.55 -14.59 3.77
N ALA A 144 -14.29 -15.67 3.53
CA ALA A 144 -14.41 -16.76 4.48
C ALA A 144 -13.06 -17.43 4.78
N LEU A 145 -12.21 -17.65 3.76
CA LEU A 145 -10.86 -18.17 3.96
C LEU A 145 -9.99 -17.20 4.76
N ALA A 146 -10.04 -15.90 4.43
CA ALA A 146 -9.26 -14.89 5.14
C ALA A 146 -9.63 -14.85 6.64
N GLU A 147 -10.91 -14.92 6.96
CA GLU A 147 -11.41 -14.96 8.34
C GLU A 147 -11.05 -16.29 9.03
N GLU A 148 -11.25 -17.44 8.37
CA GLU A 148 -10.95 -18.78 8.90
C GLU A 148 -9.46 -18.94 9.29
N PHE A 149 -8.56 -18.46 8.43
CA PHE A 149 -7.12 -18.57 8.63
C PHE A 149 -6.49 -17.35 9.29
N ASP A 150 -7.31 -16.34 9.62
CA ASP A 150 -6.88 -15.07 10.19
C ASP A 150 -5.73 -14.43 9.42
N ILE A 151 -5.86 -14.37 8.08
CA ILE A 151 -4.92 -13.68 7.19
C ILE A 151 -5.49 -12.34 6.72
N PRO A 152 -4.66 -11.31 6.48
CA PRO A 152 -5.11 -10.02 5.97
C PRO A 152 -5.76 -10.11 4.59
N PHE A 153 -6.73 -9.22 4.35
CA PHE A 153 -7.38 -9.05 3.05
C PHE A 153 -7.26 -7.60 2.59
N GLY A 154 -6.46 -7.34 1.56
CA GLY A 154 -6.31 -6.04 0.91
C GLY A 154 -7.23 -5.91 -0.29
N LEU A 155 -8.20 -5.00 -0.21
CA LEU A 155 -9.14 -4.74 -1.28
C LEU A 155 -8.88 -3.36 -1.89
N HIS A 156 -8.67 -3.34 -3.21
CA HIS A 156 -8.57 -2.09 -3.96
C HIS A 156 -9.90 -1.33 -3.89
N MET A 157 -9.86 -0.10 -3.42
CA MET A 157 -11.03 0.78 -3.32
C MET A 157 -10.65 2.18 -3.78
N GLY A 158 -11.54 2.83 -4.45
CA GLY A 158 -11.30 4.16 -4.97
C GLY A 158 -11.87 4.34 -6.39
N PRO A 159 -11.47 5.39 -7.11
CA PRO A 159 -12.03 5.71 -8.42
C PRO A 159 -11.41 4.91 -9.57
N GLY A 160 -10.44 4.03 -9.29
CA GLY A 160 -9.67 3.33 -10.31
C GLY A 160 -8.68 4.24 -11.06
N PRO A 161 -8.18 3.82 -12.22
CA PRO A 161 -7.13 4.55 -12.95
C PRO A 161 -7.56 5.95 -13.35
N ALA A 162 -6.66 6.93 -13.15
CA ALA A 162 -6.87 8.29 -13.65
C ALA A 162 -7.05 8.29 -15.17
N TRP A 163 -7.90 9.21 -15.65
CA TRP A 163 -8.14 9.40 -17.11
C TRP A 163 -8.64 8.15 -17.84
N ALA A 164 -9.29 7.23 -17.13
CA ALA A 164 -9.83 6.00 -17.72
C ALA A 164 -10.74 6.27 -18.93
N ALA A 165 -11.47 7.39 -18.92
CA ALA A 165 -12.33 7.80 -20.03
C ALA A 165 -11.56 8.26 -21.28
N GLU A 166 -10.34 8.78 -21.12
CA GLU A 166 -9.50 9.27 -22.22
C GLU A 166 -8.56 8.17 -22.76
N THR A 167 -8.19 7.24 -21.91
CA THR A 167 -7.41 6.07 -22.31
C THR A 167 -8.34 5.01 -22.88
N GLU A 168 -8.56 5.04 -24.22
CA GLU A 168 -9.33 3.99 -24.90
C GLU A 168 -8.95 2.56 -24.48
N SER A 169 -7.74 2.37 -23.94
CA SER A 169 -7.26 1.07 -23.47
C SER A 169 -7.98 0.56 -22.23
N ILE A 170 -8.29 1.39 -21.23
CA ILE A 170 -8.91 0.96 -19.97
C ILE A 170 -10.35 0.49 -20.21
N TYR A 171 -11.21 1.33 -20.83
CA TYR A 171 -12.59 0.90 -21.11
C TYR A 171 -12.69 -0.19 -22.17
N LYS A 172 -11.72 -0.31 -23.10
CA LYS A 172 -11.70 -1.46 -24.02
C LYS A 172 -11.29 -2.74 -23.31
N GLN A 173 -10.37 -2.64 -22.37
CA GLN A 173 -9.90 -3.79 -21.60
C GLN A 173 -10.87 -4.19 -20.49
N PHE A 174 -11.49 -3.20 -19.85
CA PHE A 174 -12.42 -3.38 -18.75
C PHE A 174 -13.75 -2.69 -19.06
N PRO A 175 -14.57 -3.26 -19.96
CA PRO A 175 -15.82 -2.64 -20.41
C PRO A 175 -16.86 -2.51 -19.29
N ASP A 176 -16.74 -3.29 -18.24
CA ASP A 176 -17.65 -3.33 -17.09
C ASP A 176 -17.16 -2.47 -15.91
N PHE A 177 -16.04 -1.75 -16.06
CA PHE A 177 -15.49 -0.90 -15.01
C PHE A 177 -16.50 0.07 -14.42
N GLN A 178 -16.58 0.12 -13.10
CA GLN A 178 -17.51 0.96 -12.36
C GLN A 178 -16.84 1.61 -11.15
N ILE A 179 -16.72 2.93 -11.13
CA ILE A 179 -16.23 3.70 -9.98
C ILE A 179 -17.02 3.36 -8.70
N GLY A 180 -18.33 3.14 -8.81
CA GLY A 180 -19.18 2.82 -7.67
C GLY A 180 -18.80 1.53 -6.95
N ALA A 181 -18.19 0.57 -7.65
CA ALA A 181 -17.70 -0.66 -7.03
C ALA A 181 -16.52 -0.42 -6.07
N GLY A 182 -15.78 0.69 -6.25
CA GLY A 182 -14.72 1.13 -5.36
C GLY A 182 -15.17 2.00 -4.18
N ASN A 183 -16.49 2.19 -3.97
CA ASN A 183 -16.98 2.99 -2.84
C ASN A 183 -16.84 2.21 -1.51
N PRO A 184 -16.17 2.76 -0.48
CA PRO A 184 -16.00 2.08 0.81
C PRO A 184 -17.30 1.60 1.46
N LEU A 185 -18.44 2.27 1.26
CA LEU A 185 -19.73 1.82 1.82
C LEU A 185 -20.19 0.46 1.30
N GLU A 186 -19.70 0.02 0.15
CA GLU A 186 -19.98 -1.32 -0.39
C GLU A 186 -19.41 -2.46 0.48
N LEU A 187 -18.49 -2.12 1.41
CA LEU A 187 -17.93 -3.05 2.39
C LEU A 187 -18.92 -3.41 3.52
N GLU A 188 -19.96 -2.62 3.78
CA GLU A 188 -20.85 -2.81 4.92
C GLU A 188 -21.40 -4.24 5.00
N VAL A 189 -21.86 -4.78 3.87
CA VAL A 189 -22.47 -6.12 3.83
C VAL A 189 -21.45 -7.21 4.19
N ILE A 190 -20.23 -7.09 3.69
CA ILE A 190 -19.16 -8.06 3.93
C ILE A 190 -18.69 -8.01 5.37
N LEU A 191 -18.40 -6.81 5.89
CA LEU A 191 -17.95 -6.62 7.26
C LEU A 191 -18.97 -7.07 8.31
N ARG A 192 -20.26 -7.03 7.96
CA ARG A 192 -21.33 -7.59 8.81
C ARG A 192 -21.35 -9.12 8.80
N ARG A 193 -21.00 -9.76 7.67
CA ARG A 193 -20.95 -11.23 7.55
C ARG A 193 -19.67 -11.81 8.14
N HIS A 194 -18.57 -11.08 8.02
CA HIS A 194 -17.23 -11.46 8.44
C HIS A 194 -16.69 -10.45 9.48
N PRO A 195 -17.22 -10.44 10.72
CA PRO A 195 -16.87 -9.45 11.73
C PRO A 195 -15.43 -9.54 12.22
N ASP A 196 -14.79 -10.71 12.08
CA ASP A 196 -13.40 -10.94 12.50
C ASP A 196 -12.39 -10.78 11.35
N LEU A 197 -12.88 -10.46 10.13
CA LEU A 197 -12.04 -10.26 8.95
C LEU A 197 -11.07 -9.09 9.17
N ARG A 198 -9.77 -9.35 9.01
CA ARG A 198 -8.75 -8.32 8.98
C ARG A 198 -8.65 -7.73 7.59
N LEU A 199 -9.46 -6.70 7.33
CA LEU A 199 -9.52 -6.05 6.03
C LEU A 199 -8.73 -4.74 6.06
N PHE A 200 -7.98 -4.47 5.00
CA PHE A 200 -7.44 -3.14 4.76
C PHE A 200 -7.87 -2.62 3.39
N VAL A 201 -8.28 -1.36 3.39
CA VAL A 201 -8.71 -0.65 2.19
C VAL A 201 -7.48 -0.04 1.55
N MET A 202 -7.10 -0.56 0.40
CA MET A 202 -5.97 -0.06 -0.37
C MET A 202 -6.33 1.29 -1.00
N HIS A 203 -5.34 2.18 -1.14
CA HIS A 203 -5.53 3.59 -1.53
C HIS A 203 -6.47 4.38 -0.62
N ALA A 204 -6.64 3.91 0.63
CA ALA A 204 -7.49 4.52 1.65
C ALA A 204 -8.92 4.86 1.19
N GLY A 205 -9.40 4.30 0.07
CA GLY A 205 -10.69 4.62 -0.53
C GLY A 205 -10.81 6.06 -1.06
N TRP A 206 -9.68 6.74 -1.34
CA TRP A 206 -9.70 8.09 -1.90
C TRP A 206 -10.56 8.15 -3.19
N PRO A 207 -11.34 9.23 -3.43
CA PRO A 207 -11.49 10.45 -2.64
C PRO A 207 -12.65 10.42 -1.63
N MET A 208 -13.24 9.26 -1.35
CA MET A 208 -14.48 9.09 -0.58
C MET A 208 -14.20 9.04 0.93
N VAL A 209 -13.65 10.13 1.48
CA VAL A 209 -13.20 10.19 2.87
C VAL A 209 -14.33 10.04 3.89
N ASP A 210 -15.51 10.59 3.61
CA ASP A 210 -16.64 10.54 4.56
C ASP A 210 -17.22 9.11 4.64
N GLU A 211 -17.28 8.42 3.51
CA GLU A 211 -17.65 7.00 3.42
C GLU A 211 -16.63 6.13 4.13
N MET A 212 -15.33 6.40 3.92
CA MET A 212 -14.26 5.67 4.61
C MET A 212 -14.30 5.87 6.12
N LEU A 213 -14.54 7.10 6.58
CA LEU A 213 -14.70 7.40 8.01
C LEU A 213 -15.90 6.66 8.62
N ALA A 214 -17.01 6.51 7.88
CA ALA A 214 -18.16 5.73 8.34
C ALA A 214 -17.79 4.24 8.52
N ILE A 215 -17.05 3.65 7.59
CA ILE A 215 -16.56 2.27 7.70
C ILE A 215 -15.61 2.10 8.88
N LEU A 216 -14.64 3.01 9.04
CA LEU A 216 -13.71 2.98 10.16
C LEU A 216 -14.40 3.12 11.52
N TRP A 217 -15.46 3.92 11.58
CA TRP A 217 -16.25 4.10 12.80
C TRP A 217 -16.92 2.80 13.26
N HIS A 218 -17.50 2.06 12.34
CA HIS A 218 -18.24 0.85 12.65
C HIS A 218 -17.37 -0.41 12.83
N ASN A 219 -16.18 -0.45 12.22
CA ASN A 219 -15.41 -1.68 12.07
C ASN A 219 -13.99 -1.49 12.62
N PRO A 220 -13.69 -1.93 13.86
CA PRO A 220 -12.38 -1.75 14.47
C PRO A 220 -11.26 -2.55 13.79
N ASN A 221 -11.60 -3.62 13.06
CA ASN A 221 -10.64 -4.48 12.36
C ASN A 221 -10.29 -3.99 10.94
N VAL A 222 -10.91 -2.88 10.50
CA VAL A 222 -10.60 -2.27 9.20
C VAL A 222 -9.48 -1.26 9.34
N TYR A 223 -8.46 -1.40 8.49
CA TYR A 223 -7.34 -0.48 8.32
C TYR A 223 -7.37 0.11 6.92
N ILE A 224 -6.55 1.11 6.67
CA ILE A 224 -6.37 1.73 5.35
C ILE A 224 -4.88 1.83 5.03
N GLU A 225 -4.57 1.85 3.75
CA GLU A 225 -3.21 1.93 3.25
C GLU A 225 -3.15 3.06 2.21
N LEU A 226 -2.00 3.78 2.14
CA LEU A 226 -1.86 5.04 1.39
C LEU A 226 -1.21 4.88 0.00
N GLY A 227 -0.88 3.66 -0.42
CA GLY A 227 -0.13 3.39 -1.65
C GLY A 227 -0.66 4.15 -2.86
N HIS A 228 0.25 4.50 -3.75
CA HIS A 228 0.01 5.29 -4.96
C HIS A 228 -0.47 6.73 -4.73
N LEU A 229 -1.21 7.04 -3.68
CA LEU A 229 -1.77 8.38 -3.46
C LEU A 229 -0.69 9.47 -3.43
N GLN A 230 0.51 9.16 -2.91
CA GLN A 230 1.64 10.09 -2.83
C GLN A 230 2.11 10.61 -4.18
N SER A 231 1.93 9.83 -5.25
CA SER A 231 2.33 10.17 -6.63
C SER A 231 1.13 10.46 -7.56
N ALA A 232 -0.03 9.83 -7.31
CA ALA A 232 -1.21 9.95 -8.17
C ALA A 232 -1.95 11.27 -8.01
N ILE A 233 -1.93 11.88 -6.83
CA ILE A 233 -2.66 13.12 -6.54
C ILE A 233 -1.73 14.24 -6.09
N SER A 234 -2.24 15.47 -6.08
CA SER A 234 -1.41 16.60 -5.62
C SER A 234 -1.04 16.46 -4.14
N ARG A 235 0.14 16.91 -3.74
CA ARG A 235 0.57 16.90 -2.34
C ARG A 235 -0.43 17.58 -1.40
N ALA A 236 -1.08 18.65 -1.85
CA ALA A 236 -2.09 19.36 -1.08
C ALA A 236 -3.32 18.49 -0.82
N GLU A 237 -3.78 17.73 -1.81
CA GLU A 237 -4.90 16.80 -1.67
C GLU A 237 -4.54 15.60 -0.81
N TYR A 238 -3.36 15.02 -1.01
CA TYR A 238 -2.82 13.96 -0.15
C TYR A 238 -2.81 14.39 1.33
N ASN A 239 -2.24 15.56 1.61
CA ASN A 239 -2.17 16.11 2.97
C ASN A 239 -3.57 16.39 3.53
N HIS A 240 -4.49 16.92 2.71
CA HIS A 240 -5.87 17.17 3.12
C HIS A 240 -6.58 15.87 3.51
N TYR A 241 -6.46 14.84 2.68
CA TYR A 241 -7.10 13.54 2.90
C TYR A 241 -6.56 12.84 4.16
N LEU A 242 -5.23 12.74 4.29
CA LEU A 242 -4.57 12.15 5.45
C LEU A 242 -4.91 12.90 6.75
N LYS A 243 -4.93 14.25 6.68
CA LYS A 243 -5.30 15.08 7.82
C LYS A 243 -6.73 14.84 8.28
N ARG A 244 -7.68 14.70 7.35
CA ARG A 244 -9.09 14.40 7.69
C ARG A 244 -9.21 13.09 8.48
N ILE A 245 -8.49 12.06 8.08
CA ILE A 245 -8.47 10.76 8.76
C ILE A 245 -7.82 10.88 10.15
N ALA A 246 -6.68 11.56 10.23
CA ALA A 246 -5.96 11.76 11.49
C ALA A 246 -6.77 12.61 12.50
N ASP A 247 -7.36 13.73 12.05
CA ASP A 247 -8.20 14.59 12.89
C ASP A 247 -9.48 13.89 13.39
N ALA A 248 -10.00 12.92 12.62
CA ALA A 248 -11.11 12.09 13.03
C ALA A 248 -10.72 11.01 14.07
N GLY A 249 -9.43 10.87 14.38
CA GLY A 249 -8.92 9.96 15.41
C GLY A 249 -8.53 8.57 14.89
N TYR A 250 -8.42 8.38 13.56
CA TYR A 250 -8.10 7.08 12.95
C TYR A 250 -6.66 6.94 12.44
N GLY A 251 -5.77 7.84 12.85
CA GLY A 251 -4.35 7.77 12.48
C GLY A 251 -3.65 6.48 12.88
N ASP A 252 -4.15 5.79 13.90
CA ASP A 252 -3.65 4.50 14.39
C ASP A 252 -4.07 3.31 13.51
N ARG A 253 -4.86 3.54 12.46
CA ARG A 253 -5.28 2.53 11.48
C ARG A 253 -4.85 2.85 10.05
N VAL A 254 -3.98 3.83 9.88
CA VAL A 254 -3.35 4.18 8.61
C VAL A 254 -2.03 3.44 8.47
N MET A 255 -1.80 2.79 7.35
CA MET A 255 -0.56 2.07 7.05
C MET A 255 0.11 2.65 5.81
N TYR A 256 1.41 2.50 5.74
CA TYR A 256 2.20 2.81 4.55
C TYR A 256 2.10 1.67 3.54
N GLY A 257 2.03 2.02 2.27
CA GLY A 257 2.22 1.17 1.12
C GLY A 257 2.87 1.94 -0.01
N SER A 258 3.70 1.30 -0.81
CA SER A 258 4.33 1.93 -1.97
C SER A 258 3.43 1.89 -3.21
N ASP A 259 2.84 0.76 -3.49
CA ASP A 259 1.97 0.44 -4.65
C ASP A 259 2.62 0.70 -6.00
N VAL A 260 3.91 0.80 -6.07
CA VAL A 260 4.56 1.14 -7.32
C VAL A 260 5.83 0.37 -7.54
N GLY A 261 6.22 0.40 -8.81
CA GLY A 261 7.53 -0.01 -9.22
C GLY A 261 8.62 0.82 -8.55
N PHE A 262 9.80 0.37 -8.78
CA PHE A 262 11.05 0.67 -8.14
C PHE A 262 11.44 2.16 -7.97
N ASP A 263 11.07 3.04 -8.90
CA ASP A 263 11.61 4.41 -8.94
C ASP A 263 10.99 5.35 -7.90
N GLU A 264 9.79 5.07 -7.43
CA GLU A 264 9.02 5.93 -6.53
C GLU A 264 9.04 5.44 -5.06
N TYR A 265 9.81 4.40 -4.77
CA TYR A 265 9.78 3.67 -3.50
C TYR A 265 10.06 4.52 -2.25
N GLY A 266 10.91 5.54 -2.38
CA GLY A 266 11.20 6.48 -1.29
C GLY A 266 10.22 7.65 -1.18
N GLU A 267 9.42 7.91 -2.22
CA GLU A 267 8.52 9.08 -2.26
C GLU A 267 7.39 8.97 -1.24
N GLY A 268 6.81 7.79 -1.08
CA GLY A 268 5.75 7.56 -0.09
C GLY A 268 6.23 7.73 1.34
N ILE A 269 7.43 7.26 1.66
CA ILE A 269 8.05 7.47 2.98
C ILE A 269 8.29 8.95 3.20
N SER A 270 8.88 9.64 2.22
CA SER A 270 9.14 11.09 2.28
C SER A 270 7.83 11.87 2.42
N ALA A 271 6.79 11.45 1.70
CA ALA A 271 5.47 12.07 1.78
C ALA A 271 4.89 12.08 3.19
N ILE A 272 5.07 10.99 3.96
CA ILE A 272 4.63 10.88 5.35
C ILE A 272 5.54 11.70 6.28
N LEU A 273 6.86 11.66 6.05
CA LEU A 273 7.82 12.37 6.88
C LEU A 273 7.71 13.90 6.79
N GLU A 274 7.36 14.42 5.62
CA GLU A 274 7.27 15.85 5.33
C GLU A 274 5.98 16.53 5.83
N VAL A 275 4.94 15.79 6.19
CA VAL A 275 3.72 16.43 6.73
C VAL A 275 4.00 17.07 8.08
N ASP A 276 3.46 18.28 8.28
CA ASP A 276 3.67 19.11 9.48
C ASP A 276 2.57 18.96 10.54
N PHE A 277 1.44 18.34 10.19
CA PHE A 277 0.30 18.15 11.10
C PHE A 277 0.34 16.82 11.88
N LEU A 278 1.30 15.94 11.61
CA LEU A 278 1.53 14.71 12.36
C LEU A 278 2.76 14.84 13.26
N THR A 279 2.67 14.31 14.46
CA THR A 279 3.82 14.15 15.34
C THR A 279 4.75 13.05 14.83
N ASP A 280 6.01 13.03 15.25
CA ASP A 280 6.98 11.98 14.88
C ASP A 280 6.48 10.59 15.29
N SER A 281 5.79 10.48 16.43
CA SER A 281 5.16 9.23 16.85
C SER A 281 4.08 8.76 15.86
N GLN A 282 3.20 9.66 15.42
CA GLN A 282 2.16 9.32 14.43
C GLN A 282 2.74 8.94 13.07
N LYS A 283 3.81 9.61 12.63
CA LYS A 283 4.54 9.22 11.42
C LYS A 283 5.14 7.82 11.57
N ARG A 284 5.71 7.51 12.72
CA ARG A 284 6.22 6.19 13.07
C ARG A 284 5.13 5.13 13.09
N ASP A 285 3.96 5.49 13.62
CA ASP A 285 2.80 4.61 13.63
C ASP A 285 2.37 4.23 12.21
N ILE A 286 2.28 5.19 11.29
CA ILE A 286 1.92 4.96 9.88
C ILE A 286 2.98 4.12 9.16
N LEU A 287 4.27 4.42 9.36
CA LEU A 287 5.36 3.75 8.66
C LEU A 287 5.63 2.33 9.18
N TYR A 288 5.27 2.02 10.44
CA TYR A 288 5.62 0.75 11.04
C TYR A 288 4.58 0.19 12.03
N ASN A 289 4.28 0.90 13.13
CA ASN A 289 3.60 0.30 14.28
C ASN A 289 2.17 -0.17 13.94
N ASN A 290 1.44 0.56 13.11
CA ASN A 290 0.09 0.19 12.70
C ASN A 290 0.09 -1.11 11.89
N ALA A 291 1.01 -1.23 10.94
CA ALA A 291 1.18 -2.44 10.15
C ALA A 291 1.68 -3.62 11.00
N ALA A 292 2.64 -3.39 11.91
CA ALA A 292 3.12 -4.42 12.83
C ALA A 292 1.97 -4.99 13.69
N ARG A 293 1.10 -4.10 14.22
CA ARG A 293 -0.09 -4.49 14.97
C ARG A 293 -1.10 -5.23 14.09
N PHE A 294 -1.39 -4.72 12.89
CA PHE A 294 -2.30 -5.34 11.94
C PHE A 294 -1.83 -6.73 11.49
N LEU A 295 -0.54 -6.90 11.25
CA LEU A 295 0.11 -8.18 10.93
C LEU A 295 0.27 -9.11 12.13
N ARG A 296 0.01 -8.60 13.35
CA ARG A 296 0.20 -9.34 14.62
C ARG A 296 1.64 -9.82 14.80
N LEU A 297 2.61 -8.98 14.46
CA LEU A 297 4.02 -9.30 14.70
C LEU A 297 4.27 -9.51 16.19
N THR A 298 5.09 -10.51 16.52
CA THR A 298 5.50 -10.76 17.89
C THR A 298 6.50 -9.72 18.38
N ASP A 299 6.60 -9.54 19.71
CA ASP A 299 7.59 -8.64 20.31
C ASP A 299 9.02 -9.00 19.88
N GLU A 300 9.31 -10.30 19.67
CA GLU A 300 10.60 -10.76 19.19
C GLU A 300 10.87 -10.30 17.74
N GLN A 301 9.89 -10.42 16.83
CA GLN A 301 9.99 -9.93 15.46
C GLN A 301 10.19 -8.41 15.43
N ILE A 302 9.42 -7.68 16.23
CA ILE A 302 9.54 -6.22 16.35
C ILE A 302 10.96 -5.85 16.86
N ALA A 303 11.46 -6.54 17.88
CA ALA A 303 12.79 -6.27 18.42
C ALA A 303 13.90 -6.53 17.39
N VAL A 304 13.76 -7.57 16.55
CA VAL A 304 14.70 -7.85 15.45
C VAL A 304 14.70 -6.71 14.44
N HIS A 305 13.52 -6.22 14.02
CA HIS A 305 13.42 -5.11 13.07
C HIS A 305 14.06 -3.82 13.60
N HIS A 306 13.96 -3.55 14.90
CA HIS A 306 14.54 -2.35 15.52
C HIS A 306 16.03 -2.48 15.83
N SER A 307 16.63 -3.65 15.66
CA SER A 307 18.06 -3.91 15.94
C SER A 307 18.94 -3.83 14.70
N ARG A 308 18.35 -3.69 13.53
CA ARG A 308 19.03 -3.63 12.22
C ARG A 308 19.23 -2.18 11.71
#